data_4b714199e7fdeef5ae903c2759ffdeec
#
_entry.id   4b714199e7fdeef5ae903c2759ffdeec
#
_cell.length_a   1.000
_cell.length_b   1.000
_cell.length_c   1.000
_cell.angle_alpha   90.00
_cell.angle_beta   90.00
_cell.angle_gamma   90.00
#
_symmetry.space_group_name_H-M   'P 1'
#
loop_
_entity.id
_entity.type
_entity.pdbx_description
1 polymer ?
#
loop_
_entity_poly.entity_id
_entity_poly.type
_entity_poly.pdbx_seq_one_letter_code
_entity_poly.pdbx_strand_id
1 'polypeptide(L)'
;MKKKVLAVILTAVCTMGLMAGCGNSNVGNTNTQKNASSAEDGYKIGISQFAEHGSLDNCREGFLEGLKEEGIEEGKNLTVDYQNAQTDTGTASTIADSFVSAKEDLICAIATPCAQSAYNSAMNADIPVVYTAVSDPVAAKLANEDGSCVGNVTGSSDVLPVEEQLKMIRAMLPDAKKIGILYTTSETNSCSTVKEYQELAGKYDFEIVDTGINTSADIDMAATDLVSKVDCLCNLTDNTVVNALQTVLDKANNAKIPVFGSEIEQVKSGCVASMGIDYYQLGIETGKMAAKILKGEEKASETPYITASKAELYVN
;
A
#
# COMPACT_ATOMS: atom_id res chain seq x y z
N MET A 1 29.73 -14.88 -59.31
CA MET A 1 28.69 -15.14 -60.35
C MET A 1 27.39 -14.51 -59.79
N LYS A 2 27.00 -13.34 -60.32
CA LYS A 2 25.92 -13.09 -61.27
C LYS A 2 24.59 -13.75 -60.81
N LYS A 3 23.47 -13.10 -60.63
CA LYS A 3 22.69 -12.01 -61.27
C LYS A 3 21.38 -11.86 -60.49
N LYS A 4 20.74 -10.82 -60.35
CA LYS A 4 19.93 -9.74 -60.99
C LYS A 4 18.56 -9.68 -60.26
N VAL A 5 18.20 -8.56 -59.69
CA VAL A 5 17.28 -7.47 -60.09
C VAL A 5 15.97 -7.95 -60.74
N LEU A 6 14.82 -7.62 -60.12
CA LEU A 6 13.70 -6.99 -60.83
C LEU A 6 12.78 -6.22 -59.85
N ALA A 7 12.63 -4.91 -60.09
CA ALA A 7 11.63 -4.03 -59.56
C ALA A 7 10.38 -4.07 -60.44
N VAL A 8 9.18 -3.97 -59.85
CA VAL A 8 7.98 -3.57 -60.60
C VAL A 8 7.24 -2.49 -59.79
N ILE A 9 7.25 -1.32 -60.36
CA ILE A 9 6.41 -0.14 -60.04
C ILE A 9 5.08 -0.35 -60.74
N LEU A 10 3.96 -0.10 -60.08
CA LEU A 10 2.74 0.28 -60.77
C LEU A 10 1.97 1.36 -59.97
N THR A 11 1.79 2.45 -60.67
CA THR A 11 1.18 3.73 -60.34
C THR A 11 -0.31 3.76 -60.66
N ALA A 12 -0.97 4.74 -60.04
CA ALA A 12 -2.16 5.48 -60.46
C ALA A 12 -3.53 4.91 -60.02
N VAL A 13 -4.55 5.69 -59.66
CA VAL A 13 -5.01 7.00 -60.15
C VAL A 13 -6.01 7.61 -59.12
N CYS A 14 -5.99 8.94 -59.00
CA CYS A 14 -6.93 9.84 -58.34
C CYS A 14 -8.37 9.72 -58.83
N THR A 15 -9.33 9.97 -57.95
CA THR A 15 -10.54 10.73 -58.35
C THR A 15 -10.98 11.68 -57.21
N MET A 16 -10.98 12.97 -57.58
CA MET A 16 -11.58 14.07 -56.86
C MET A 16 -13.11 14.03 -56.94
N GLY A 17 -13.76 14.33 -55.85
CA GLY A 17 -15.18 14.64 -55.82
C GLY A 17 -15.41 15.84 -54.90
N LEU A 18 -15.36 17.04 -55.42
CA LEU A 18 -15.85 18.26 -54.79
C LEU A 18 -17.38 18.32 -54.88
N MET A 19 -18.05 18.52 -53.76
CA MET A 19 -19.34 19.22 -53.72
C MET A 19 -19.37 20.18 -52.59
N ALA A 20 -19.50 21.46 -52.87
CA ALA A 20 -19.70 22.55 -51.98
C ALA A 20 -21.18 22.63 -51.53
N GLY A 21 -21.39 22.98 -50.29
CA GLY A 21 -22.70 23.36 -49.74
C GLY A 21 -22.50 24.32 -48.59
N CYS A 22 -22.82 25.58 -48.84
CA CYS A 22 -22.79 26.71 -47.88
C CYS A 22 -23.92 26.63 -46.85
N GLY A 23 -23.63 27.11 -45.66
CA GLY A 23 -24.62 27.92 -44.87
C GLY A 23 -25.03 27.35 -43.54
N ASN A 24 -24.57 27.80 -42.47
CA ASN A 24 -25.18 28.75 -41.56
C ASN A 24 -24.46 28.80 -40.21
N SER A 25 -24.05 29.96 -39.81
CA SER A 25 -23.49 30.30 -38.49
C SER A 25 -24.52 30.10 -37.39
N ASN A 26 -24.13 29.34 -36.34
CA ASN A 26 -24.66 29.56 -35.00
C ASN A 26 -23.59 29.37 -33.94
N VAL A 27 -23.32 30.43 -33.21
CA VAL A 27 -22.44 30.50 -32.03
C VAL A 27 -23.14 29.80 -30.88
N GLY A 28 -22.47 28.86 -30.24
CA GLY A 28 -23.02 28.25 -29.03
C GLY A 28 -22.14 27.17 -28.42
N ASN A 29 -21.41 27.55 -27.40
CA ASN A 29 -21.02 26.72 -26.24
C ASN A 29 -20.11 25.54 -26.49
N THR A 30 -18.81 25.77 -26.38
CA THR A 30 -17.80 24.71 -26.14
C THR A 30 -17.95 24.17 -24.72
N ASN A 31 -18.82 23.18 -24.54
CA ASN A 31 -18.69 22.24 -23.45
C ASN A 31 -17.53 21.32 -23.78
N THR A 32 -16.42 21.52 -23.10
CA THR A 32 -15.33 20.55 -23.06
C THR A 32 -15.79 19.35 -22.20
N GLN A 33 -16.53 18.44 -22.82
CA GLN A 33 -16.65 17.09 -22.28
C GLN A 33 -15.26 16.44 -22.41
N LYS A 34 -14.53 16.36 -21.29
CA LYS A 34 -13.45 15.40 -21.16
C LYS A 34 -14.08 14.01 -21.35
N ASN A 35 -13.62 13.30 -22.35
CA ASN A 35 -13.97 11.91 -22.56
C ASN A 35 -13.66 11.12 -21.30
N ALA A 36 -14.68 10.63 -20.65
CA ALA A 36 -14.58 9.41 -19.88
C ALA A 36 -14.13 8.31 -20.88
N SER A 37 -13.01 7.69 -20.63
CA SER A 37 -12.54 6.53 -21.40
C SER A 37 -13.70 5.53 -21.45
N SER A 38 -14.15 5.23 -22.67
CA SER A 38 -15.26 4.33 -22.87
C SER A 38 -14.84 2.91 -22.46
N ALA A 39 -15.69 2.22 -21.69
CA ALA A 39 -15.52 0.88 -21.15
C ALA A 39 -15.39 -0.24 -22.20
N GLU A 40 -14.98 0.06 -23.42
CA GLU A 40 -14.78 -0.92 -24.49
C GLU A 40 -13.38 -1.56 -24.46
N ASP A 41 -12.37 -0.92 -23.84
CA ASP A 41 -10.99 -1.43 -23.81
C ASP A 41 -10.57 -2.01 -22.45
N GLY A 42 -11.43 -1.97 -21.43
CA GLY A 42 -11.11 -2.40 -20.06
C GLY A 42 -10.18 -1.43 -19.33
N TYR A 43 -9.90 -1.74 -18.06
CA TYR A 43 -9.00 -0.98 -17.19
C TYR A 43 -7.63 -1.65 -17.11
N LYS A 44 -6.58 -0.85 -16.91
CA LYS A 44 -5.21 -1.33 -16.63
C LYS A 44 -4.74 -0.73 -15.33
N ILE A 45 -4.34 -1.55 -14.38
CA ILE A 45 -3.84 -1.09 -13.10
C ILE A 45 -2.49 -1.69 -12.76
N GLY A 46 -1.60 -0.88 -12.16
CA GLY A 46 -0.39 -1.35 -11.51
C GLY A 46 -0.65 -1.63 -10.04
N ILE A 47 -0.23 -2.78 -9.53
CA ILE A 47 -0.22 -3.09 -8.11
C ILE A 47 1.23 -3.22 -7.63
N SER A 48 1.68 -2.28 -6.78
CA SER A 48 2.98 -2.32 -6.13
C SER A 48 2.83 -2.77 -4.69
N GLN A 49 3.38 -3.92 -4.33
CA GLN A 49 3.38 -4.47 -2.96
C GLN A 49 4.80 -4.42 -2.38
N PHE A 50 4.98 -3.94 -1.14
CA PHE A 50 6.31 -3.72 -0.59
C PHE A 50 7.02 -5.00 -0.16
N ALA A 51 6.28 -5.94 0.44
CA ALA A 51 6.81 -7.22 0.94
C ALA A 51 5.81 -8.35 0.70
N GLU A 52 6.29 -9.59 0.76
CA GLU A 52 5.45 -10.79 0.66
C GLU A 52 5.23 -11.36 2.07
N HIS A 53 4.12 -11.01 2.67
CA HIS A 53 3.64 -11.57 3.94
C HIS A 53 2.11 -11.48 4.04
N GLY A 54 1.51 -12.31 4.89
CA GLY A 54 0.07 -12.57 4.92
C GLY A 54 -0.81 -11.34 4.96
N SER A 55 -0.45 -10.29 5.70
CA SER A 55 -1.28 -9.09 5.81
C SER A 55 -1.33 -8.29 4.50
N LEU A 56 -0.19 -8.10 3.83
CA LEU A 56 -0.17 -7.40 2.54
C LEU A 56 -0.77 -8.24 1.42
N ASP A 57 -0.62 -9.59 1.47
CA ASP A 57 -1.29 -10.50 0.54
C ASP A 57 -2.80 -10.42 0.70
N ASN A 58 -3.31 -10.42 1.95
CA ASN A 58 -4.73 -10.21 2.25
C ASN A 58 -5.23 -8.85 1.75
N CYS A 59 -4.45 -7.76 1.89
CA CYS A 59 -4.79 -6.47 1.31
C CYS A 59 -4.94 -6.53 -0.21
N ARG A 60 -4.01 -7.18 -0.91
CA ARG A 60 -4.06 -7.33 -2.36
C ARG A 60 -5.27 -8.15 -2.80
N GLU A 61 -5.49 -9.29 -2.17
CA GLU A 61 -6.62 -10.17 -2.49
C GLU A 61 -7.95 -9.47 -2.21
N GLY A 62 -8.09 -8.78 -1.08
CA GLY A 62 -9.24 -7.97 -0.75
C GLY A 62 -9.45 -6.83 -1.75
N PHE A 63 -8.39 -6.14 -2.17
CA PHE A 63 -8.47 -5.07 -3.16
C PHE A 63 -9.04 -5.57 -4.50
N LEU A 64 -8.58 -6.70 -4.99
CA LEU A 64 -9.10 -7.32 -6.21
C LEU A 64 -10.55 -7.79 -6.04
N GLU A 65 -10.93 -8.33 -4.89
CA GLU A 65 -12.32 -8.71 -4.60
C GLU A 65 -13.21 -7.46 -4.52
N GLY A 66 -12.75 -6.36 -3.90
CA GLY A 66 -13.48 -5.09 -3.86
C GLY A 66 -13.73 -4.49 -5.25
N LEU A 67 -12.74 -4.56 -6.15
CA LEU A 67 -12.91 -4.18 -7.56
C LEU A 67 -13.95 -5.07 -8.24
N LYS A 68 -13.90 -6.38 -8.00
CA LYS A 68 -14.80 -7.37 -8.58
C LYS A 68 -16.24 -7.20 -8.10
N GLU A 69 -16.48 -6.91 -6.81
CA GLU A 69 -17.80 -6.58 -6.28
C GLU A 69 -18.42 -5.36 -6.98
N GLU A 70 -17.58 -4.46 -7.46
CA GLU A 70 -17.95 -3.27 -8.23
C GLU A 70 -18.01 -3.52 -9.76
N GLY A 71 -17.85 -4.76 -10.20
CA GLY A 71 -17.95 -5.17 -11.60
C GLY A 71 -16.68 -4.97 -12.44
N ILE A 72 -15.53 -4.72 -11.78
CA ILE A 72 -14.21 -4.63 -12.42
C ILE A 72 -13.42 -5.89 -12.07
N GLU A 73 -13.27 -6.83 -13.02
CA GLU A 73 -12.76 -8.17 -12.75
C GLU A 73 -11.60 -8.52 -13.69
N GLU A 74 -10.53 -9.03 -13.11
CA GLU A 74 -9.35 -9.48 -13.84
C GLU A 74 -9.69 -10.57 -14.88
N GLY A 75 -9.15 -10.43 -16.09
CA GLY A 75 -9.43 -11.33 -17.20
C GLY A 75 -10.76 -11.09 -17.92
N LYS A 76 -11.61 -10.13 -17.46
CA LYS A 76 -12.81 -9.67 -18.15
C LYS A 76 -12.64 -8.25 -18.68
N ASN A 77 -12.56 -7.29 -17.79
CA ASN A 77 -12.44 -5.86 -18.10
C ASN A 77 -11.33 -5.19 -17.28
N LEU A 78 -10.44 -5.97 -16.67
CA LEU A 78 -9.28 -5.52 -15.91
C LEU A 78 -8.03 -6.29 -16.29
N THR A 79 -6.95 -5.58 -16.53
CA THR A 79 -5.58 -6.09 -16.63
C THR A 79 -4.78 -5.59 -15.44
N VAL A 80 -4.09 -6.48 -14.76
CA VAL A 80 -3.28 -6.18 -13.57
C VAL A 80 -1.81 -6.41 -13.88
N ASP A 81 -0.98 -5.39 -13.69
CA ASP A 81 0.48 -5.52 -13.58
C ASP A 81 0.86 -5.54 -12.09
N TYR A 82 1.11 -6.72 -11.54
CA TYR A 82 1.51 -6.90 -10.14
C TYR A 82 3.02 -7.03 -10.02
N GLN A 83 3.62 -6.21 -9.15
CA GLN A 83 5.04 -6.25 -8.84
C GLN A 83 5.29 -6.12 -7.33
N ASN A 84 6.30 -6.86 -6.84
CA ASN A 84 6.71 -6.85 -5.42
C ASN A 84 8.09 -6.20 -5.27
N ALA A 85 8.19 -5.25 -4.36
CA ALA A 85 9.42 -4.49 -4.11
C ALA A 85 10.44 -5.23 -3.22
N GLN A 86 10.04 -6.34 -2.59
CA GLN A 86 10.89 -7.20 -1.75
C GLN A 86 11.65 -6.44 -0.66
N THR A 87 10.93 -5.55 0.04
CA THR A 87 11.44 -4.67 1.11
C THR A 87 12.50 -3.66 0.67
N ASP A 88 12.65 -3.42 -0.64
CA ASP A 88 13.61 -2.47 -1.18
C ASP A 88 12.92 -1.22 -1.76
N THR A 89 13.21 -0.06 -1.18
CA THR A 89 12.59 1.22 -1.58
C THR A 89 13.04 1.69 -2.97
N GLY A 90 14.24 1.33 -3.40
CA GLY A 90 14.73 1.62 -4.75
C GLY A 90 13.95 0.82 -5.80
N THR A 91 13.70 -0.46 -5.51
CA THR A 91 12.85 -1.33 -6.33
C THR A 91 11.40 -0.80 -6.35
N ALA A 92 10.84 -0.37 -5.21
CA ALA A 92 9.50 0.24 -5.16
C ALA A 92 9.39 1.48 -6.07
N SER A 93 10.42 2.34 -6.08
CA SER A 93 10.47 3.50 -6.97
C SER A 93 10.56 3.09 -8.45
N THR A 94 11.37 2.08 -8.77
CA THR A 94 11.50 1.56 -10.15
C THR A 94 10.17 0.97 -10.65
N ILE A 95 9.45 0.24 -9.80
CA ILE A 95 8.12 -0.30 -10.09
C ILE A 95 7.14 0.84 -10.37
N ALA A 96 7.09 1.86 -9.51
CA ALA A 96 6.21 3.00 -9.69
C ALA A 96 6.48 3.75 -11.01
N ASP A 97 7.76 3.97 -11.36
CA ASP A 97 8.16 4.58 -12.61
C ASP A 97 7.74 3.74 -13.84
N SER A 98 7.77 2.40 -13.70
CA SER A 98 7.32 1.50 -14.77
C SER A 98 5.82 1.63 -15.02
N PHE A 99 4.99 1.71 -13.98
CA PHE A 99 3.55 1.89 -14.09
C PHE A 99 3.18 3.25 -14.73
N VAL A 100 3.90 4.31 -14.32
CA VAL A 100 3.74 5.64 -14.94
C VAL A 100 4.10 5.59 -16.43
N SER A 101 5.19 4.91 -16.79
CA SER A 101 5.64 4.75 -18.18
C SER A 101 4.66 3.91 -19.01
N ALA A 102 4.05 2.89 -18.40
CA ALA A 102 3.02 2.05 -19.00
C ALA A 102 1.67 2.78 -19.16
N LYS A 103 1.51 3.95 -18.50
CA LYS A 103 0.27 4.74 -18.45
C LYS A 103 -0.90 3.93 -17.90
N GLU A 104 -0.67 3.31 -16.74
CA GLU A 104 -1.74 2.62 -16.02
C GLU A 104 -2.88 3.60 -15.68
N ASP A 105 -4.12 3.14 -15.67
CA ASP A 105 -5.30 3.95 -15.34
C ASP A 105 -5.36 4.28 -13.85
N LEU A 106 -4.72 3.46 -13.01
CA LEU A 106 -4.61 3.63 -11.55
C LEU A 106 -3.42 2.82 -11.03
N ILE A 107 -2.75 3.34 -10.00
CA ILE A 107 -1.74 2.60 -9.24
C ILE A 107 -2.29 2.27 -7.86
N CYS A 108 -2.40 0.98 -7.54
CA CYS A 108 -2.61 0.49 -6.19
C CYS A 108 -1.26 0.29 -5.50
N ALA A 109 -1.06 0.96 -4.37
CA ALA A 109 0.18 0.87 -3.62
C ALA A 109 -0.05 0.27 -2.24
N ILE A 110 0.54 -0.89 -1.97
CA ILE A 110 0.36 -1.66 -0.75
C ILE A 110 1.56 -1.46 0.16
N ALA A 111 1.33 -0.91 1.33
CA ALA A 111 2.26 -0.43 2.36
C ALA A 111 2.87 0.96 2.08
N THR A 112 3.27 1.63 3.18
CA THR A 112 3.77 3.02 3.17
C THR A 112 4.90 3.28 2.18
N PRO A 113 5.97 2.45 2.09
CA PRO A 113 7.06 2.74 1.14
C PRO A 113 6.64 2.68 -0.33
N CYS A 114 5.74 1.76 -0.70
CA CYS A 114 5.18 1.70 -2.04
C CYS A 114 4.25 2.90 -2.32
N ALA A 115 3.44 3.31 -1.35
CA ALA A 115 2.55 4.46 -1.49
C ALA A 115 3.32 5.76 -1.69
N GLN A 116 4.40 5.98 -0.94
CA GLN A 116 5.29 7.12 -1.13
C GLN A 116 5.98 7.11 -2.50
N SER A 117 6.48 5.95 -2.94
CA SER A 117 7.11 5.79 -4.25
C SER A 117 6.13 6.03 -5.38
N ALA A 118 4.93 5.43 -5.31
CA ALA A 118 3.89 5.58 -6.32
C ALA A 118 3.42 7.04 -6.45
N TYR A 119 3.17 7.71 -5.32
CA TYR A 119 2.76 9.11 -5.33
C TYR A 119 3.84 10.02 -5.91
N ASN A 120 5.11 9.84 -5.52
CA ASN A 120 6.22 10.63 -6.04
C ASN A 120 6.40 10.47 -7.56
N SER A 121 6.30 9.25 -8.08
CA SER A 121 6.41 8.97 -9.52
C SER A 121 5.20 9.48 -10.30
N ALA A 122 3.97 9.34 -9.75
CA ALA A 122 2.73 9.74 -10.42
C ALA A 122 2.40 11.24 -10.30
N MET A 123 3.10 12.00 -9.47
CA MET A 123 2.80 13.40 -9.13
C MET A 123 2.57 14.31 -10.35
N ASN A 124 3.25 14.04 -11.47
CA ASN A 124 3.14 14.83 -12.71
C ASN A 124 2.46 14.06 -13.86
N ALA A 125 1.86 12.91 -13.58
CA ALA A 125 1.37 11.98 -14.61
C ALA A 125 -0.15 11.83 -14.65
N ASP A 126 -0.93 12.61 -13.97
CA ASP A 126 -2.42 12.54 -13.91
C ASP A 126 -2.96 11.09 -13.69
N ILE A 127 -2.15 10.23 -13.08
CA ILE A 127 -2.52 8.86 -12.72
C ILE A 127 -2.91 8.85 -11.24
N PRO A 128 -4.13 8.42 -10.88
CA PRO A 128 -4.54 8.31 -9.49
C PRO A 128 -3.77 7.20 -8.76
N VAL A 129 -3.36 7.49 -7.53
CA VAL A 129 -2.77 6.52 -6.62
C VAL A 129 -3.77 6.20 -5.52
N VAL A 130 -4.06 4.91 -5.33
CA VAL A 130 -4.88 4.42 -4.23
C VAL A 130 -4.04 3.48 -3.38
N TYR A 131 -3.77 3.87 -2.14
CA TYR A 131 -2.96 3.06 -1.23
C TYR A 131 -3.82 2.24 -0.26
N THR A 132 -3.24 1.16 0.26
CA THR A 132 -3.77 0.40 1.40
C THR A 132 -2.64 0.03 2.35
N ALA A 133 -2.96 -0.23 3.63
CA ALA A 133 -1.97 -0.55 4.67
C ALA A 133 -0.92 0.56 4.85
N VAL A 134 -1.37 1.80 4.99
CA VAL A 134 -0.53 2.96 5.32
C VAL A 134 -0.91 3.43 6.72
N SER A 135 -0.06 3.17 7.72
CA SER A 135 -0.41 3.39 9.13
C SER A 135 -0.55 4.88 9.48
N ASP A 136 0.28 5.73 8.89
CA ASP A 136 0.26 7.18 9.12
C ASP A 136 0.37 7.96 7.80
N PRO A 137 -0.76 8.21 7.11
CA PRO A 137 -0.76 8.94 5.85
C PRO A 137 -0.22 10.37 5.95
N VAL A 138 -0.35 11.01 7.13
CA VAL A 138 0.15 12.39 7.36
C VAL A 138 1.67 12.39 7.47
N ALA A 139 2.24 11.53 8.31
CA ALA A 139 3.70 11.38 8.42
C ALA A 139 4.33 10.93 7.10
N ALA A 140 3.61 10.08 6.33
CA ALA A 140 4.02 9.64 5.00
C ALA A 140 3.89 10.72 3.91
N LYS A 141 3.30 11.89 4.21
CA LYS A 141 3.00 13.00 3.28
C LYS A 141 2.05 12.61 2.15
N LEU A 142 1.14 11.70 2.44
CA LEU A 142 0.07 11.25 1.55
C LEU A 142 -1.28 11.90 1.90
N ALA A 143 -1.33 12.64 3.02
CA ALA A 143 -2.43 13.49 3.44
C ALA A 143 -1.89 14.72 4.18
N ASN A 144 -2.70 15.79 4.25
CA ASN A 144 -2.43 16.96 5.09
C ASN A 144 -2.75 16.65 6.57
N GLU A 145 -2.28 17.53 7.49
CA GLU A 145 -2.52 17.38 8.94
C GLU A 145 -4.01 17.35 9.33
N ASP A 146 -4.87 17.97 8.52
CA ASP A 146 -6.32 17.96 8.70
C ASP A 146 -7.02 16.77 8.01
N GLY A 147 -6.26 15.84 7.44
CA GLY A 147 -6.75 14.67 6.72
C GLY A 147 -7.20 14.95 5.27
N SER A 148 -7.05 16.17 4.78
CA SER A 148 -7.39 16.51 3.40
C SER A 148 -6.34 15.96 2.41
N CYS A 149 -6.74 15.85 1.12
CA CYS A 149 -5.90 15.31 0.05
C CYS A 149 -4.72 16.22 -0.27
N VAL A 150 -3.55 15.65 -0.58
CA VAL A 150 -2.34 16.39 -0.99
C VAL A 150 -2.12 16.41 -2.51
N GLY A 151 -2.92 15.70 -3.28
CA GLY A 151 -2.79 15.59 -4.74
C GLY A 151 -3.69 14.47 -5.25
N ASN A 152 -3.29 13.81 -6.34
CA ASN A 152 -4.08 12.72 -6.91
C ASN A 152 -3.82 11.38 -6.20
N VAL A 153 -3.95 11.39 -4.86
CA VAL A 153 -3.68 10.24 -3.99
C VAL A 153 -4.72 10.15 -2.86
N THR A 154 -5.18 8.93 -2.59
CA THR A 154 -6.06 8.57 -1.47
C THR A 154 -5.86 7.09 -1.12
N GLY A 155 -6.63 6.55 -0.18
CA GLY A 155 -6.55 5.13 0.15
C GLY A 155 -7.11 4.79 1.51
N SER A 156 -6.53 3.77 2.15
CA SER A 156 -6.93 3.31 3.47
C SER A 156 -5.76 3.20 4.44
N SER A 157 -6.00 3.66 5.67
CA SER A 157 -5.05 3.63 6.77
C SER A 157 -5.33 2.44 7.69
N ASP A 158 -4.24 1.78 8.10
CA ASP A 158 -4.20 0.70 9.09
C ASP A 158 -3.61 1.16 10.43
N VAL A 159 -3.89 2.40 10.84
CA VAL A 159 -3.39 2.94 12.10
C VAL A 159 -3.59 1.96 13.25
N LEU A 160 -2.50 1.68 13.97
CA LEU A 160 -2.52 0.70 15.06
C LEU A 160 -3.19 1.26 16.31
N PRO A 161 -3.98 0.45 17.04
CA PRO A 161 -4.60 0.84 18.31
C PRO A 161 -3.58 0.69 19.46
N VAL A 162 -2.54 1.55 19.47
CA VAL A 162 -1.39 1.44 20.40
C VAL A 162 -1.83 1.42 21.87
N GLU A 163 -2.83 2.24 22.23
CA GLU A 163 -3.31 2.30 23.62
C GLU A 163 -4.00 1.00 24.05
N GLU A 164 -4.81 0.40 23.17
CA GLU A 164 -5.46 -0.90 23.40
C GLU A 164 -4.45 -2.03 23.46
N GLN A 165 -3.43 -1.96 22.63
CA GLN A 165 -2.32 -2.92 22.63
C GLN A 165 -1.56 -2.87 23.96
N LEU A 166 -1.23 -1.67 24.47
CA LEU A 166 -0.59 -1.50 25.78
C LEU A 166 -1.46 -2.02 26.93
N LYS A 167 -2.78 -1.77 26.90
CA LYS A 167 -3.74 -2.32 27.87
C LYS A 167 -3.76 -3.84 27.85
N MET A 168 -3.77 -4.44 26.65
CA MET A 168 -3.75 -5.90 26.48
C MET A 168 -2.45 -6.49 27.05
N ILE A 169 -1.29 -5.92 26.70
CA ILE A 169 0.01 -6.39 27.20
C ILE A 169 0.04 -6.30 28.71
N ARG A 170 -0.43 -5.20 29.33
CA ARG A 170 -0.48 -5.03 30.78
C ARG A 170 -1.39 -6.05 31.46
N ALA A 171 -2.54 -6.37 30.84
CA ALA A 171 -3.46 -7.38 31.36
C ALA A 171 -2.86 -8.79 31.33
N MET A 172 -2.10 -9.12 30.29
CA MET A 172 -1.46 -10.44 30.14
C MET A 172 -0.16 -10.57 30.92
N LEU A 173 0.59 -9.49 31.10
CA LEU A 173 1.88 -9.44 31.80
C LEU A 173 1.87 -8.34 32.88
N PRO A 174 1.22 -8.58 34.03
CA PRO A 174 1.03 -7.55 35.07
C PRO A 174 2.34 -7.04 35.68
N ASP A 175 3.40 -7.85 35.70
CA ASP A 175 4.70 -7.52 36.30
C ASP A 175 5.73 -6.97 35.31
N ALA A 176 5.47 -7.06 34.01
CA ALA A 176 6.39 -6.59 32.98
C ALA A 176 6.62 -5.07 33.07
N LYS A 177 7.85 -4.62 32.81
CA LYS A 177 8.25 -3.21 32.84
C LYS A 177 8.76 -2.71 31.50
N LYS A 178 9.39 -3.58 30.71
CA LYS A 178 10.06 -3.20 29.48
C LYS A 178 9.48 -3.91 28.28
N ILE A 179 9.05 -3.15 27.29
CA ILE A 179 8.61 -3.64 25.98
C ILE A 179 9.69 -3.35 24.97
N GLY A 180 10.18 -4.38 24.29
CA GLY A 180 11.12 -4.27 23.18
C GLY A 180 10.39 -4.05 21.88
N ILE A 181 10.87 -3.11 21.07
CA ILE A 181 10.38 -2.88 19.70
C ILE A 181 11.56 -2.87 18.74
N LEU A 182 11.52 -3.75 17.74
CA LEU A 182 12.45 -3.76 16.62
C LEU A 182 11.78 -3.10 15.42
N TYR A 183 12.45 -2.15 14.76
CA TYR A 183 11.84 -1.43 13.64
C TYR A 183 12.86 -0.98 12.60
N THR A 184 12.41 -0.77 11.37
CA THR A 184 13.20 -0.32 10.24
C THR A 184 13.18 1.20 10.17
N THR A 185 14.36 1.83 10.24
CA THR A 185 14.50 3.30 10.32
C THR A 185 14.07 4.04 9.05
N SER A 186 14.01 3.35 7.91
CA SER A 186 13.53 3.90 6.64
C SER A 186 12.03 3.75 6.42
N GLU A 187 11.31 3.00 7.28
CA GLU A 187 9.85 2.85 7.21
C GLU A 187 9.17 3.93 8.06
N THR A 188 8.53 4.89 7.41
CA THR A 188 7.83 6.02 8.08
C THR A 188 6.73 5.55 9.02
N ASN A 189 5.94 4.51 8.62
CA ASN A 189 4.94 3.87 9.46
C ASN A 189 5.53 3.39 10.79
N SER A 190 6.68 2.72 10.74
CA SER A 190 7.34 2.19 11.93
C SER A 190 7.86 3.30 12.84
N CYS A 191 8.48 4.32 12.27
CA CYS A 191 8.99 5.46 13.02
C CYS A 191 7.88 6.22 13.76
N SER A 192 6.72 6.48 13.13
CA SER A 192 5.60 7.15 13.78
C SER A 192 4.97 6.28 14.86
N THR A 193 4.81 4.98 14.61
CA THR A 193 4.25 4.05 15.61
C THR A 193 5.15 3.88 16.84
N VAL A 194 6.48 3.76 16.66
CA VAL A 194 7.43 3.72 17.80
C VAL A 194 7.29 4.96 18.69
N LYS A 195 7.20 6.13 18.05
CA LYS A 195 7.02 7.39 18.78
C LYS A 195 5.72 7.39 19.61
N GLU A 196 4.62 6.89 19.06
CA GLU A 196 3.35 6.78 19.78
C GLU A 196 3.47 5.82 20.96
N TYR A 197 4.15 4.66 20.80
CA TYR A 197 4.44 3.77 21.93
C TYR A 197 5.26 4.47 23.02
N GLN A 198 6.30 5.22 22.68
CA GLN A 198 7.12 5.98 23.64
C GLN A 198 6.31 7.03 24.39
N GLU A 199 5.37 7.71 23.72
CA GLU A 199 4.50 8.72 24.33
C GLU A 199 3.45 8.11 25.28
N LEU A 200 2.92 6.93 24.97
CA LEU A 200 1.82 6.31 25.70
C LEU A 200 2.26 5.31 26.78
N ALA A 201 3.41 4.66 26.61
CA ALA A 201 3.84 3.53 27.45
C ALA A 201 3.87 3.87 28.95
N GLY A 202 4.32 5.09 29.31
CA GLY A 202 4.39 5.54 30.71
C GLY A 202 3.05 5.57 31.42
N LYS A 203 1.91 5.73 30.71
CA LYS A 203 0.56 5.67 31.30
C LYS A 203 0.21 4.26 31.82
N TYR A 204 0.92 3.24 31.29
CA TYR A 204 0.72 1.83 31.61
C TYR A 204 1.91 1.23 32.36
N ASP A 205 2.75 2.05 32.98
CA ASP A 205 3.96 1.66 33.71
C ASP A 205 4.95 0.85 32.87
N PHE A 206 5.04 1.12 31.55
CA PHE A 206 6.02 0.53 30.65
C PHE A 206 7.12 1.53 30.26
N GLU A 207 8.30 0.97 30.02
CA GLU A 207 9.43 1.60 29.32
C GLU A 207 9.56 0.95 27.95
N ILE A 208 9.66 1.72 26.88
CA ILE A 208 9.96 1.21 25.56
C ILE A 208 11.47 1.16 25.36
N VAL A 209 11.97 0.00 24.95
CA VAL A 209 13.35 -0.23 24.52
C VAL A 209 13.32 -0.52 23.03
N ASP A 210 13.53 0.49 22.22
CA ASP A 210 13.48 0.35 20.77
C ASP A 210 14.88 0.13 20.17
N THR A 211 14.91 -0.59 19.05
CA THR A 211 16.13 -0.87 18.28
C THR A 211 15.84 -0.67 16.80
N GLY A 212 16.43 0.39 16.22
CA GLY A 212 16.34 0.67 14.79
C GLY A 212 17.32 -0.20 13.98
N ILE A 213 16.82 -0.75 12.87
CA ILE A 213 17.62 -1.47 11.88
C ILE A 213 17.54 -0.76 10.52
N ASN A 214 18.45 -1.10 9.62
CA ASN A 214 18.45 -0.56 8.26
C ASN A 214 18.00 -1.60 7.22
N THR A 215 18.31 -2.88 7.47
CA THR A 215 18.02 -3.97 6.54
C THR A 215 17.63 -5.25 7.30
N SER A 216 17.04 -6.20 6.60
CA SER A 216 16.71 -7.53 7.16
C SER A 216 17.94 -8.30 7.67
N ALA A 217 19.14 -8.01 7.16
CA ALA A 217 20.38 -8.63 7.62
C ALA A 217 20.74 -8.25 9.07
N ASP A 218 20.24 -7.13 9.57
CA ASP A 218 20.50 -6.65 10.93
C ASP A 218 19.64 -7.35 11.99
N ILE A 219 18.53 -8.01 11.58
CA ILE A 219 17.47 -8.52 12.47
C ILE A 219 18.00 -9.56 13.45
N ASP A 220 18.81 -10.53 13.01
CA ASP A 220 19.32 -11.60 13.87
C ASP A 220 20.09 -11.04 15.07
N MET A 221 21.00 -10.11 14.82
CA MET A 221 21.83 -9.51 15.86
C MET A 221 21.01 -8.57 16.74
N ALA A 222 20.17 -7.74 16.14
CA ALA A 222 19.36 -6.77 16.85
C ALA A 222 18.32 -7.44 17.76
N ALA A 223 17.64 -8.48 17.27
CA ALA A 223 16.71 -9.27 18.08
C ALA A 223 17.42 -10.00 19.23
N THR A 224 18.61 -10.58 18.99
CA THR A 224 19.42 -11.25 20.03
C THR A 224 19.80 -10.29 21.16
N ASP A 225 20.20 -9.08 20.83
CA ASP A 225 20.51 -8.05 21.81
C ASP A 225 19.26 -7.57 22.57
N LEU A 226 18.18 -7.29 21.84
CA LEU A 226 16.94 -6.74 22.40
C LEU A 226 16.28 -7.68 23.40
N VAL A 227 16.14 -8.98 23.09
CA VAL A 227 15.50 -9.97 23.99
C VAL A 227 16.22 -10.11 25.34
N SER A 228 17.49 -9.71 25.45
CA SER A 228 18.24 -9.74 26.70
C SER A 228 17.93 -8.58 27.65
N LYS A 229 17.17 -7.59 27.21
CA LYS A 229 16.97 -6.28 27.87
C LYS A 229 15.52 -6.03 28.28
N VAL A 230 14.59 -6.87 27.84
CA VAL A 230 13.14 -6.58 27.93
C VAL A 230 12.35 -7.76 28.49
N ASP A 231 11.11 -7.49 28.92
CA ASP A 231 10.20 -8.49 29.48
C ASP A 231 9.30 -9.13 28.40
N CYS A 232 9.06 -8.40 27.32
CA CYS A 232 8.35 -8.88 26.14
C CYS A 232 8.75 -8.07 24.90
N LEU A 233 8.45 -8.60 23.72
CA LEU A 233 8.52 -7.86 22.46
C LEU A 233 7.13 -7.45 22.00
N CYS A 234 7.02 -6.29 21.35
CA CYS A 234 5.88 -5.90 20.56
C CYS A 234 6.34 -5.70 19.11
N ASN A 235 5.84 -6.55 18.21
CA ASN A 235 6.16 -6.50 16.80
C ASN A 235 5.14 -5.59 16.11
N LEU A 236 5.62 -4.56 15.41
CA LEU A 236 4.80 -3.60 14.69
C LEU A 236 4.34 -4.15 13.32
N THR A 237 3.68 -3.31 12.54
CA THR A 237 3.45 -3.52 11.10
C THR A 237 4.65 -3.02 10.28
N ASP A 238 5.86 -3.29 10.76
CA ASP A 238 7.12 -3.06 10.06
C ASP A 238 7.32 -4.15 9.00
N ASN A 239 7.29 -3.79 7.74
CA ASN A 239 7.27 -4.78 6.66
C ASN A 239 8.54 -5.61 6.59
N THR A 240 9.70 -5.00 6.88
CA THR A 240 11.00 -5.68 6.89
C THR A 240 11.11 -6.66 8.05
N VAL A 241 10.66 -6.27 9.24
CA VAL A 241 10.67 -7.12 10.44
C VAL A 241 9.62 -8.24 10.32
N VAL A 242 8.42 -7.94 9.84
CA VAL A 242 7.35 -8.95 9.62
C VAL A 242 7.80 -9.99 8.60
N ASN A 243 8.45 -9.58 7.52
CA ASN A 243 8.99 -10.51 6.52
C ASN A 243 10.03 -11.49 7.11
N ALA A 244 10.68 -11.12 8.22
CA ALA A 244 11.64 -11.96 8.95
C ALA A 244 11.15 -12.35 10.36
N LEU A 245 9.83 -12.31 10.61
CA LEU A 245 9.23 -12.52 11.93
C LEU A 245 9.67 -13.84 12.58
N GLN A 246 9.84 -14.91 11.79
CA GLN A 246 10.30 -16.20 12.33
C GLN A 246 11.66 -16.09 13.03
N THR A 247 12.58 -15.28 12.50
CA THR A 247 13.88 -15.03 13.15
C THR A 247 13.70 -14.36 14.50
N VAL A 248 12.81 -13.37 14.61
CA VAL A 248 12.50 -12.68 15.86
C VAL A 248 11.86 -13.64 16.86
N LEU A 249 10.89 -14.44 16.43
CA LEU A 249 10.22 -15.46 17.26
C LEU A 249 11.21 -16.50 17.79
N ASP A 250 12.14 -16.98 16.98
CA ASP A 250 13.15 -17.97 17.39
C ASP A 250 14.06 -17.41 18.49
N LYS A 251 14.50 -16.14 18.38
CA LYS A 251 15.31 -15.48 19.41
C LYS A 251 14.52 -15.28 20.70
N ALA A 252 13.28 -14.80 20.60
CA ALA A 252 12.40 -14.59 21.73
C ALA A 252 12.06 -15.91 22.44
N ASN A 253 11.73 -16.98 21.72
CA ASN A 253 11.44 -18.31 22.26
C ASN A 253 12.64 -18.90 22.99
N ASN A 254 13.85 -18.77 22.43
CA ASN A 254 15.08 -19.23 23.08
C ASN A 254 15.36 -18.45 24.39
N ALA A 255 15.03 -17.17 24.42
CA ALA A 255 15.13 -16.31 25.60
C ALA A 255 13.93 -16.45 26.56
N LYS A 256 12.86 -17.15 26.17
CA LYS A 256 11.57 -17.28 26.88
C LYS A 256 10.88 -15.92 27.07
N ILE A 257 10.99 -15.06 26.06
CA ILE A 257 10.36 -13.75 26.02
C ILE A 257 9.11 -13.84 25.12
N PRO A 258 7.90 -13.48 25.62
CA PRO A 258 6.70 -13.47 24.79
C PRO A 258 6.76 -12.34 23.73
N VAL A 259 6.23 -12.62 22.54
CA VAL A 259 6.12 -11.67 21.43
C VAL A 259 4.64 -11.36 21.18
N PHE A 260 4.25 -10.12 21.31
CA PHE A 260 2.94 -9.62 20.90
C PHE A 260 3.02 -9.10 19.47
N GLY A 261 2.01 -9.42 18.67
CA GLY A 261 1.89 -8.92 17.31
C GLY A 261 1.03 -7.67 17.23
N SER A 262 0.89 -7.11 16.05
CA SER A 262 0.02 -5.96 15.77
C SER A 262 -1.15 -6.33 14.85
N GLU A 263 -1.22 -7.59 14.37
CA GLU A 263 -2.28 -8.07 13.48
C GLU A 263 -2.39 -9.61 13.52
N ILE A 264 -3.47 -10.15 12.93
CA ILE A 264 -3.84 -11.57 13.07
C ILE A 264 -2.82 -12.53 12.44
N GLU A 265 -2.18 -12.18 11.31
CA GLU A 265 -1.23 -13.06 10.62
C GLU A 265 0.05 -13.26 11.46
N GLN A 266 0.44 -12.25 12.24
CA GLN A 266 1.55 -12.40 13.20
C GLN A 266 1.17 -13.33 14.35
N VAL A 267 -0.09 -13.32 14.81
CA VAL A 267 -0.57 -14.28 15.83
C VAL A 267 -0.60 -15.70 15.26
N LYS A 268 -1.10 -15.89 14.05
CA LYS A 268 -1.05 -17.19 13.35
C LYS A 268 0.39 -17.68 13.12
N SER A 269 1.34 -16.76 13.00
CA SER A 269 2.77 -17.08 12.83
C SER A 269 3.49 -17.39 14.13
N GLY A 270 2.86 -17.17 15.32
CA GLY A 270 3.41 -17.54 16.61
C GLY A 270 3.50 -16.44 17.66
N CYS A 271 3.05 -15.20 17.36
CA CYS A 271 2.87 -14.19 18.39
C CYS A 271 1.77 -14.59 19.38
N VAL A 272 1.87 -14.14 20.64
CA VAL A 272 0.97 -14.53 21.73
C VAL A 272 -0.44 -13.96 21.52
N ALA A 273 -0.53 -12.68 21.19
CA ALA A 273 -1.78 -11.98 20.97
C ALA A 273 -1.53 -10.67 20.21
N SER A 274 -2.60 -10.09 19.67
CA SER A 274 -2.60 -8.76 19.05
C SER A 274 -3.95 -8.06 19.22
N MET A 275 -3.91 -6.74 19.27
CA MET A 275 -5.06 -5.89 18.91
C MET A 275 -4.86 -5.52 17.43
N GLY A 276 -5.59 -6.14 16.52
CA GLY A 276 -5.34 -6.04 15.08
C GLY A 276 -6.59 -5.74 14.26
N ILE A 277 -6.39 -5.46 13.01
CA ILE A 277 -7.43 -5.19 12.02
C ILE A 277 -7.49 -6.31 10.98
N ASP A 278 -8.61 -6.39 10.28
CA ASP A 278 -8.80 -7.31 9.15
C ASP A 278 -8.25 -6.67 7.87
N TYR A 279 -7.10 -7.11 7.42
CA TYR A 279 -6.43 -6.60 6.21
C TYR A 279 -7.14 -7.01 4.91
N TYR A 280 -7.85 -8.13 4.90
CA TYR A 280 -8.65 -8.51 3.74
C TYR A 280 -9.83 -7.56 3.56
N GLN A 281 -10.55 -7.25 4.67
CA GLN A 281 -11.64 -6.29 4.64
C GLN A 281 -11.15 -4.87 4.29
N LEU A 282 -10.00 -4.46 4.81
CA LEU A 282 -9.36 -3.19 4.46
C LEU A 282 -9.09 -3.10 2.95
N GLY A 283 -8.60 -4.21 2.37
CA GLY A 283 -8.40 -4.35 0.93
C GLY A 283 -9.70 -4.19 0.15
N ILE A 284 -10.79 -4.85 0.57
CA ILE A 284 -12.11 -4.75 -0.09
C ILE A 284 -12.59 -3.29 -0.12
N GLU A 285 -12.52 -2.59 0.99
CA GLU A 285 -12.95 -1.18 1.07
C GLU A 285 -12.10 -0.29 0.15
N THR A 286 -10.79 -0.55 0.08
CA THR A 286 -9.87 0.15 -0.81
C THR A 286 -10.17 -0.17 -2.29
N GLY A 287 -10.47 -1.41 -2.62
CA GLY A 287 -10.86 -1.84 -3.97
C GLY A 287 -12.14 -1.17 -4.45
N LYS A 288 -13.15 -1.05 -3.57
CA LYS A 288 -14.39 -0.30 -3.87
C LYS A 288 -14.14 1.18 -4.12
N MET A 289 -13.26 1.80 -3.33
CA MET A 289 -12.82 3.19 -3.56
C MET A 289 -12.12 3.32 -4.92
N ALA A 290 -11.20 2.43 -5.24
CA ALA A 290 -10.50 2.41 -6.52
C ALA A 290 -11.45 2.23 -7.71
N ALA A 291 -12.48 1.38 -7.56
CA ALA A 291 -13.49 1.16 -8.60
C ALA A 291 -14.26 2.44 -8.95
N LYS A 292 -14.66 3.22 -7.95
CA LYS A 292 -15.35 4.50 -8.17
C LYS A 292 -14.44 5.53 -8.87
N ILE A 293 -13.15 5.52 -8.52
CA ILE A 293 -12.17 6.39 -9.17
C ILE A 293 -11.97 5.98 -10.64
N LEU A 294 -11.81 4.69 -10.92
CA LEU A 294 -11.69 4.16 -12.27
C LEU A 294 -12.93 4.46 -13.13
N LYS A 295 -14.13 4.38 -12.55
CA LYS A 295 -15.39 4.73 -13.21
C LYS A 295 -15.58 6.26 -13.40
N GLY A 296 -14.71 7.09 -12.80
CA GLY A 296 -14.83 8.55 -12.81
C GLY A 296 -15.96 9.09 -11.93
N GLU A 297 -16.49 8.29 -11.02
CA GLU A 297 -17.52 8.67 -10.04
C GLU A 297 -16.93 9.51 -8.91
N GLU A 298 -15.70 9.22 -8.52
CA GLU A 298 -14.90 9.95 -7.53
C GLU A 298 -13.53 10.31 -8.10
N LYS A 299 -12.82 11.25 -7.45
CA LYS A 299 -11.44 11.60 -7.79
C LYS A 299 -10.56 11.39 -6.57
N ALA A 300 -9.40 10.78 -6.75
CA ALA A 300 -8.45 10.57 -5.66
C ALA A 300 -8.05 11.88 -4.96
N SER A 301 -7.97 12.98 -5.72
CA SER A 301 -7.65 14.32 -5.20
C SER A 301 -8.77 14.98 -4.37
N GLU A 302 -9.97 14.42 -4.38
CA GLU A 302 -11.16 14.97 -3.69
C GLU A 302 -11.72 13.99 -2.65
N THR A 303 -11.21 12.73 -2.61
CA THR A 303 -11.67 11.67 -1.73
C THR A 303 -10.71 11.53 -0.54
N PRO A 304 -11.08 11.90 0.69
CA PRO A 304 -10.26 11.67 1.87
C PRO A 304 -9.98 10.18 2.06
N TYR A 305 -8.81 9.86 2.63
CA TYR A 305 -8.52 8.49 2.99
C TYR A 305 -9.47 7.98 4.08
N ILE A 306 -9.69 6.67 4.12
CA ILE A 306 -10.44 6.00 5.18
C ILE A 306 -9.48 5.36 6.19
N THR A 307 -9.96 5.17 7.41
CA THR A 307 -9.23 4.43 8.45
C THR A 307 -9.98 3.15 8.76
N ALA A 308 -9.26 2.04 8.96
CA ALA A 308 -9.84 0.78 9.40
C ALA A 308 -10.71 0.98 10.65
N SER A 309 -11.95 0.53 10.60
CA SER A 309 -12.99 0.96 11.53
C SER A 309 -12.95 0.27 12.89
N LYS A 310 -12.25 -0.90 13.04
CA LYS A 310 -12.32 -1.68 14.27
C LYS A 310 -11.09 -2.60 14.43
N ALA A 311 -10.43 -2.46 15.57
CA ALA A 311 -9.46 -3.45 16.03
C ALA A 311 -10.14 -4.55 16.85
N GLU A 312 -9.69 -5.78 16.69
CA GLU A 312 -10.16 -6.94 17.43
C GLU A 312 -8.99 -7.63 18.15
N LEU A 313 -9.33 -8.30 19.28
CA LEU A 313 -8.37 -9.09 20.02
C LEU A 313 -8.22 -10.47 19.36
N TYR A 314 -6.99 -10.79 18.98
CA TYR A 314 -6.60 -12.13 18.52
C TYR A 314 -5.63 -12.73 19.53
N VAL A 315 -5.81 -14.03 19.83
CA VAL A 315 -4.98 -14.78 20.80
C VAL A 315 -4.61 -16.12 20.19
N ASN A 316 -3.34 -16.51 20.34
CA ASN A 316 -2.83 -17.80 19.90
C ASN A 316 -3.26 -18.92 20.86
#